data_a386e604dca2939ed7b51c1402e9e4b7
#
_entry.id   a386e604dca2939ed7b51c1402e9e4b7
#
_cell.length_a   1.000
_cell.length_b   1.000
_cell.length_c   1.000
_cell.angle_alpha   90.00
_cell.angle_beta   90.00
_cell.angle_gamma   90.00
#
_symmetry.space_group_name_H-M   'P 1'
#
loop_
_entity.id
_entity.type
_entity.pdbx_description
1 polymer ?
#
loop_
_entity_poly.entity_id
_entity_poly.type
_entity_poly.pdbx_seq_one_letter_code
_entity_poly.pdbx_strand_id
1 'polypeptide(L)'
;PAVTSSVEAIKDGAPQLHTEAEKNVCFEWEIGDKDATEAAFANADHVTKLDLINNRKLPNAIEPRVAIGEFEAASDSYTLYTSSQLPHVVRLLMGAFVLQIPEHKLRVVSPDVGGAFGSKISHYPEEAAVTWAASQVGRPVKWTAERSESFLSDTHGRDHVTHAELAMDKDGNFLGLRVQTTANLGAYLSTFGPLIPSYLYGPVLAGQYTTPAVHCQVTAAFTNTVPVDAERGAGRPEATYLLERIVDQAARELGLGADEIRRKNLIPADAFPYQTPVVLQYDSGNYAAALDTGLELSDFAGIEARRAESKKSGKLRGIGLSTYIEACGLAPSNVAGAIGARAGLYEAAGVRMHPTGSVTV
;
A
#
# COMPACT_ATOMS: atom_id res chain seq x y z
N PRO A 1 -22.15 21.03 -2.24
CA PRO A 1 -21.79 20.33 -1.02
C PRO A 1 -20.66 19.34 -1.28
N ALA A 2 -19.72 19.21 -0.33
CA ALA A 2 -18.59 18.28 -0.45
C ALA A 2 -18.93 16.95 0.24
N VAL A 3 -18.43 15.84 -0.31
CA VAL A 3 -18.45 14.52 0.31
C VAL A 3 -17.01 14.03 0.49
N THR A 4 -16.61 13.73 1.72
CA THR A 4 -15.24 13.36 2.09
C THR A 4 -15.10 11.91 2.57
N SER A 5 -16.19 11.28 2.95
CA SER A 5 -16.26 9.87 3.33
C SER A 5 -16.55 9.00 2.11
N SER A 6 -15.73 7.98 1.87
CA SER A 6 -15.94 7.03 0.77
C SER A 6 -17.27 6.27 0.91
N VAL A 7 -17.65 5.91 2.14
CA VAL A 7 -18.92 5.22 2.42
C VAL A 7 -20.12 6.12 2.15
N GLU A 8 -20.04 7.41 2.49
CA GLU A 8 -21.12 8.35 2.20
C GLU A 8 -21.19 8.72 0.71
N ALA A 9 -20.06 8.73 0.02
CA ALA A 9 -19.98 9.09 -1.38
C ALA A 9 -20.74 8.13 -2.32
N ILE A 10 -20.81 6.85 -1.95
CA ILE A 10 -21.46 5.80 -2.78
C ILE A 10 -22.96 5.63 -2.46
N LYS A 11 -23.51 6.37 -1.49
CA LYS A 11 -24.93 6.29 -1.14
C LYS A 11 -25.80 7.00 -2.17
N ASP A 12 -27.05 6.52 -2.28
CA ASP A 12 -28.05 7.18 -3.08
C ASP A 12 -28.27 8.64 -2.62
N GLY A 13 -28.27 9.56 -3.57
CA GLY A 13 -28.44 11.00 -3.32
C GLY A 13 -27.18 11.72 -2.85
N ALA A 14 -26.03 11.06 -2.78
CA ALA A 14 -24.75 11.74 -2.54
C ALA A 14 -24.42 12.72 -3.69
N PRO A 15 -23.70 13.82 -3.42
CA PRO A 15 -23.24 14.72 -4.46
C PRO A 15 -22.37 13.97 -5.49
N GLN A 16 -22.71 14.06 -6.78
CA GLN A 16 -21.95 13.45 -7.87
C GLN A 16 -20.70 14.29 -8.17
N LEU A 17 -19.51 13.68 -8.13
CA LEU A 17 -18.25 14.36 -8.41
C LEU A 17 -17.89 14.34 -9.90
N HIS A 18 -18.01 13.18 -10.52
CA HIS A 18 -17.69 12.97 -11.96
C HIS A 18 -18.90 12.37 -12.65
N THR A 19 -19.27 12.92 -13.81
CA THR A 19 -20.43 12.47 -14.57
C THR A 19 -20.33 11.02 -15.03
N GLU A 20 -19.10 10.56 -15.24
CA GLU A 20 -18.76 9.21 -15.71
C GLU A 20 -18.73 8.15 -14.60
N ALA A 21 -18.69 8.58 -13.34
CA ALA A 21 -18.62 7.69 -12.18
C ALA A 21 -19.95 7.67 -11.42
N GLU A 22 -20.88 6.84 -11.87
CA GLU A 22 -22.19 6.69 -11.20
C GLU A 22 -22.01 6.38 -9.71
N LYS A 23 -22.75 7.09 -8.85
CA LYS A 23 -22.63 6.99 -7.38
C LYS A 23 -21.20 7.20 -6.86
N ASN A 24 -20.39 7.95 -7.59
CA ASN A 24 -18.96 8.15 -7.28
C ASN A 24 -18.13 6.87 -7.24
N VAL A 25 -18.62 5.73 -7.73
CA VAL A 25 -17.85 4.49 -7.81
C VAL A 25 -16.86 4.60 -8.95
N CYS A 26 -15.58 4.48 -8.62
CA CYS A 26 -14.51 4.46 -9.62
C CYS A 26 -14.40 3.09 -10.26
N PHE A 27 -14.36 2.05 -9.44
CA PHE A 27 -14.39 0.65 -9.86
C PHE A 27 -14.84 -0.26 -8.70
N GLU A 28 -15.27 -1.45 -9.07
CA GLU A 28 -15.40 -2.61 -8.19
C GLU A 28 -14.36 -3.66 -8.57
N TRP A 29 -13.80 -4.33 -7.59
CA TRP A 29 -12.78 -5.36 -7.78
C TRP A 29 -12.95 -6.47 -6.75
N GLU A 30 -12.68 -7.71 -7.15
CA GLU A 30 -12.73 -8.85 -6.25
C GLU A 30 -11.59 -9.83 -6.51
N ILE A 31 -11.27 -10.63 -5.49
CA ILE A 31 -10.28 -11.70 -5.57
C ILE A 31 -10.66 -12.83 -4.61
N GLY A 32 -10.22 -14.03 -4.94
CA GLY A 32 -10.46 -15.24 -4.16
C GLY A 32 -11.66 -16.03 -4.68
N ASP A 33 -12.14 -16.98 -3.87
CA ASP A 33 -13.24 -17.88 -4.21
C ASP A 33 -14.44 -17.62 -3.30
N LYS A 34 -15.46 -16.97 -3.86
CA LYS A 34 -16.68 -16.61 -3.14
C LYS A 34 -17.45 -17.86 -2.67
N ASP A 35 -17.61 -18.84 -3.55
CA ASP A 35 -18.44 -20.02 -3.25
C ASP A 35 -17.77 -20.91 -2.19
N ALA A 36 -16.46 -21.12 -2.30
CA ALA A 36 -15.68 -21.82 -1.27
C ALA A 36 -15.73 -21.08 0.08
N THR A 37 -15.68 -19.75 0.06
CA THR A 37 -15.77 -18.93 1.27
C THR A 37 -17.16 -19.05 1.90
N GLU A 38 -18.25 -18.92 1.13
CA GLU A 38 -19.61 -19.09 1.65
C GLU A 38 -19.82 -20.51 2.24
N ALA A 39 -19.28 -21.55 1.58
CA ALA A 39 -19.31 -22.91 2.11
C ALA A 39 -18.54 -23.05 3.43
N ALA A 40 -17.39 -22.37 3.58
CA ALA A 40 -16.63 -22.33 4.83
C ALA A 40 -17.44 -21.68 5.96
N PHE A 41 -18.11 -20.55 5.67
CA PHE A 41 -18.96 -19.87 6.65
C PHE A 41 -20.19 -20.70 7.07
N ALA A 42 -20.78 -21.46 6.14
CA ALA A 42 -21.92 -22.34 6.44
C ALA A 42 -21.54 -23.50 7.38
N ASN A 43 -20.27 -23.89 7.41
CA ASN A 43 -19.74 -24.97 8.24
C ASN A 43 -18.96 -24.48 9.48
N ALA A 44 -18.95 -23.18 9.75
CA ALA A 44 -18.21 -22.61 10.87
C ALA A 44 -18.95 -22.83 12.20
N ASP A 45 -18.20 -23.19 13.23
CA ASP A 45 -18.68 -23.20 14.61
C ASP A 45 -18.65 -21.80 15.24
N HIS A 46 -17.72 -20.95 14.79
CA HIS A 46 -17.57 -19.57 15.27
C HIS A 46 -17.25 -18.62 14.11
N VAL A 47 -17.85 -17.43 14.15
CA VAL A 47 -17.58 -16.36 13.19
C VAL A 47 -17.27 -15.06 13.95
N THR A 48 -16.03 -14.63 13.87
CA THR A 48 -15.62 -13.29 14.35
C THR A 48 -15.91 -12.25 13.28
N LYS A 49 -16.51 -11.12 13.69
CA LYS A 49 -16.80 -9.98 12.81
C LYS A 49 -16.10 -8.73 13.31
N LEU A 50 -15.61 -7.93 12.39
CA LEU A 50 -14.87 -6.72 12.74
C LEU A 50 -15.08 -5.62 11.70
N ASP A 51 -15.53 -4.45 12.16
CA ASP A 51 -15.56 -3.22 11.38
C ASP A 51 -14.32 -2.40 11.68
N LEU A 52 -13.60 -1.99 10.64
CA LEU A 52 -12.33 -1.30 10.74
C LEU A 52 -12.30 -0.04 9.90
N ILE A 53 -11.66 0.98 10.44
CA ILE A 53 -11.23 2.15 9.69
C ILE A 53 -9.71 2.17 9.69
N ASN A 54 -9.11 2.05 8.52
CA ASN A 54 -7.70 2.32 8.32
C ASN A 54 -7.59 3.79 7.90
N ASN A 55 -7.21 4.63 8.87
CA ASN A 55 -7.28 6.08 8.71
C ASN A 55 -6.41 6.58 7.55
N ARG A 56 -6.91 7.61 6.87
CA ARG A 56 -6.12 8.39 5.92
C ARG A 56 -4.85 8.92 6.57
N LYS A 57 -3.75 8.88 5.83
CA LYS A 57 -2.41 9.21 6.32
C LYS A 57 -1.62 9.97 5.26
N LEU A 58 -0.93 11.03 5.70
CA LEU A 58 0.06 11.74 4.87
C LEU A 58 1.45 11.15 5.12
N PRO A 59 2.24 10.83 4.09
CA PRO A 59 3.62 10.35 4.22
C PRO A 59 4.62 11.34 4.86
N ASN A 60 4.35 12.58 4.96
CA ASN A 60 5.03 13.64 5.72
C ASN A 60 6.56 13.53 5.82
N ALA A 61 7.26 13.47 4.69
CA ALA A 61 8.72 13.50 4.63
C ALA A 61 9.27 14.81 5.22
N ILE A 62 10.45 14.76 5.89
CA ILE A 62 11.07 15.96 6.48
C ILE A 62 11.37 17.00 5.39
N GLU A 63 11.89 16.57 4.24
CA GLU A 63 12.02 17.40 3.04
C GLU A 63 10.68 17.45 2.30
N PRO A 64 10.03 18.63 2.15
CA PRO A 64 8.90 18.81 1.24
C PRO A 64 9.30 18.57 -0.22
N ARG A 65 8.32 18.56 -1.14
CA ARG A 65 8.60 18.44 -2.57
C ARG A 65 9.32 19.67 -3.12
N VAL A 66 10.27 19.45 -4.02
CA VAL A 66 11.02 20.50 -4.73
C VAL A 66 11.13 20.13 -6.20
N ALA A 67 11.01 21.12 -7.08
CA ALA A 67 11.22 20.97 -8.51
C ALA A 67 11.96 22.18 -9.10
N ILE A 68 12.91 21.92 -10.01
CA ILE A 68 13.59 22.94 -10.80
C ILE A 68 13.55 22.50 -12.26
N GLY A 69 12.91 23.32 -13.10
CA GLY A 69 12.91 23.16 -14.56
C GLY A 69 13.98 24.01 -15.22
N GLU A 70 14.67 23.43 -16.20
CA GLU A 70 15.63 24.12 -17.08
C GLU A 70 15.30 23.80 -18.54
N PHE A 71 15.58 24.73 -19.44
CA PHE A 71 15.45 24.57 -20.88
C PHE A 71 16.69 25.04 -21.62
N GLU A 72 17.24 24.16 -22.44
CA GLU A 72 18.37 24.46 -23.31
C GLU A 72 17.89 24.68 -24.74
N ALA A 73 17.89 25.93 -25.18
CA ALA A 73 17.36 26.32 -26.49
C ALA A 73 18.18 25.75 -27.67
N ALA A 74 19.50 25.57 -27.51
CA ALA A 74 20.35 25.08 -28.60
C ALA A 74 20.05 23.61 -28.96
N SER A 75 19.72 22.78 -27.97
CA SER A 75 19.39 21.36 -28.13
C SER A 75 17.89 21.10 -28.13
N ASP A 76 17.08 22.12 -27.88
CA ASP A 76 15.63 22.00 -27.68
C ASP A 76 15.29 20.90 -26.69
N SER A 77 15.91 20.98 -25.49
CA SER A 77 15.77 19.94 -24.47
C SER A 77 15.55 20.51 -23.08
N TYR A 78 14.92 19.70 -22.24
CA TYR A 78 14.58 20.07 -20.87
C TYR A 78 15.39 19.26 -19.87
N THR A 79 15.67 19.85 -18.72
CA THR A 79 16.12 19.14 -17.52
C THR A 79 15.18 19.48 -16.35
N LEU A 80 14.66 18.45 -15.69
CA LEU A 80 13.88 18.57 -14.47
C LEU A 80 14.69 17.95 -13.34
N TYR A 81 15.04 18.76 -12.32
CA TYR A 81 15.52 18.27 -11.04
C TYR A 81 14.34 18.22 -10.08
N THR A 82 14.09 17.06 -9.49
CA THR A 82 12.94 16.88 -8.60
C THR A 82 13.23 15.87 -7.49
N SER A 83 12.63 16.10 -6.32
CA SER A 83 12.66 15.13 -5.21
C SER A 83 11.71 13.97 -5.51
N SER A 84 12.10 13.04 -6.37
CA SER A 84 11.27 11.92 -6.83
C SER A 84 11.83 10.56 -6.43
N GLN A 85 10.93 9.60 -6.18
CA GLN A 85 11.27 8.17 -5.99
C GLN A 85 11.36 7.43 -7.34
N LEU A 86 10.72 7.94 -8.39
CA LEU A 86 10.60 7.28 -9.69
C LEU A 86 10.91 8.23 -10.86
N PRO A 87 12.16 8.69 -11.03
CA PRO A 87 12.52 9.64 -12.08
C PRO A 87 12.23 9.12 -13.49
N HIS A 88 12.28 7.83 -13.72
CA HIS A 88 11.94 7.21 -15.01
C HIS A 88 10.45 7.32 -15.34
N VAL A 89 9.56 7.12 -14.34
CA VAL A 89 8.13 7.28 -14.52
C VAL A 89 7.77 8.76 -14.74
N VAL A 90 8.38 9.66 -13.98
CA VAL A 90 8.20 11.11 -14.18
C VAL A 90 8.62 11.48 -15.60
N ARG A 91 9.77 11.01 -16.11
CA ARG A 91 10.21 11.26 -17.49
C ARG A 91 9.19 10.76 -18.52
N LEU A 92 8.71 9.53 -18.34
CA LEU A 92 7.71 8.93 -19.24
C LEU A 92 6.43 9.76 -19.26
N LEU A 93 5.85 10.06 -18.10
CA LEU A 93 4.58 10.79 -17.99
C LEU A 93 4.72 12.23 -18.52
N MET A 94 5.77 12.92 -18.12
CA MET A 94 6.06 14.29 -18.57
C MET A 94 6.29 14.34 -20.08
N GLY A 95 7.10 13.43 -20.63
CA GLY A 95 7.40 13.41 -22.07
C GLY A 95 6.19 13.05 -22.91
N ALA A 96 5.52 11.93 -22.59
CA ALA A 96 4.45 11.39 -23.43
C ALA A 96 3.13 12.16 -23.30
N PHE A 97 2.75 12.59 -22.08
CA PHE A 97 1.39 13.08 -21.83
C PHE A 97 1.33 14.58 -21.51
N VAL A 98 2.36 15.15 -20.91
CA VAL A 98 2.34 16.57 -20.49
C VAL A 98 2.97 17.46 -21.57
N LEU A 99 4.27 17.28 -21.83
CA LEU A 99 4.99 18.12 -22.80
C LEU A 99 4.82 17.64 -24.25
N GLN A 100 4.41 16.39 -24.45
CA GLN A 100 4.25 15.75 -25.76
C GLN A 100 5.52 15.81 -26.61
N ILE A 101 6.65 15.52 -25.99
CA ILE A 101 7.98 15.50 -26.61
C ILE A 101 8.59 14.10 -26.51
N PRO A 102 9.54 13.74 -27.37
CA PRO A 102 10.29 12.50 -27.23
C PRO A 102 11.04 12.44 -25.88
N GLU A 103 11.04 11.29 -25.22
CA GLU A 103 11.67 11.13 -23.88
C GLU A 103 13.14 11.54 -23.84
N HIS A 104 13.89 11.40 -24.95
CA HIS A 104 15.30 11.82 -25.00
C HIS A 104 15.49 13.35 -24.96
N LYS A 105 14.43 14.13 -25.14
CA LYS A 105 14.41 15.59 -24.99
C LYS A 105 14.18 16.03 -23.54
N LEU A 106 13.89 15.10 -22.64
CA LEU A 106 13.68 15.38 -21.22
C LEU A 106 14.63 14.54 -20.37
N ARG A 107 15.49 15.20 -19.62
CA ARG A 107 16.30 14.60 -18.57
C ARG A 107 15.64 14.84 -17.22
N VAL A 108 15.38 13.79 -16.44
CA VAL A 108 14.91 13.89 -15.05
C VAL A 108 16.02 13.47 -14.11
N VAL A 109 16.36 14.33 -13.17
CA VAL A 109 17.41 14.13 -12.19
C VAL A 109 16.80 14.13 -10.79
N SER A 110 16.95 13.02 -10.08
CA SER A 110 16.60 12.91 -8.66
C SER A 110 17.91 12.87 -7.86
N PRO A 111 18.27 13.95 -7.17
CA PRO A 111 19.42 13.96 -6.27
C PRO A 111 19.11 13.20 -4.97
N ASP A 112 19.92 13.35 -3.94
CA ASP A 112 19.61 12.85 -2.60
C ASP A 112 18.29 13.43 -2.12
N VAL A 113 17.36 12.56 -1.72
CA VAL A 113 15.99 12.92 -1.33
C VAL A 113 15.81 12.76 0.17
N GLY A 114 15.34 13.81 0.83
CA GLY A 114 15.17 13.90 2.28
C GLY A 114 13.92 13.18 2.83
N GLY A 115 13.67 11.97 2.33
CA GLY A 115 12.50 11.15 2.65
C GLY A 115 11.38 11.34 1.63
N ALA A 116 10.56 10.29 1.46
CA ALA A 116 9.46 10.30 0.50
C ALA A 116 8.28 9.43 0.95
N PHE A 117 8.49 8.17 1.33
CA PHE A 117 7.52 7.23 1.91
C PHE A 117 6.27 7.00 1.06
N GLY A 118 6.35 7.27 -0.25
CA GLY A 118 5.27 7.12 -1.23
C GLY A 118 4.82 8.44 -1.85
N SER A 119 4.78 9.56 -1.13
CA SER A 119 4.26 10.83 -1.67
C SER A 119 5.08 11.41 -2.83
N LYS A 120 6.32 10.98 -3.03
CA LYS A 120 7.17 11.41 -4.13
C LYS A 120 7.28 10.38 -5.27
N ILE A 121 6.37 9.40 -5.30
CA ILE A 121 6.23 8.44 -6.41
C ILE A 121 5.48 9.08 -7.58
N SER A 122 4.37 9.75 -7.27
CA SER A 122 3.48 10.33 -8.28
C SER A 122 4.12 11.53 -8.97
N HIS A 123 3.67 11.77 -10.22
CA HIS A 123 3.94 13.01 -10.92
C HIS A 123 2.97 14.09 -10.42
N TYR A 124 3.48 15.29 -10.22
CA TYR A 124 2.72 16.44 -9.70
C TYR A 124 2.67 17.60 -10.69
N PRO A 125 1.59 18.41 -10.67
CA PRO A 125 1.43 19.56 -11.57
C PRO A 125 2.57 20.58 -11.50
N GLU A 126 3.19 20.75 -10.34
CA GLU A 126 4.29 21.71 -10.13
C GLU A 126 5.54 21.32 -10.92
N GLU A 127 5.81 20.02 -11.10
CA GLU A 127 6.92 19.53 -11.93
C GLU A 127 6.70 19.91 -13.41
N ALA A 128 5.46 19.76 -13.87
CA ALA A 128 5.06 20.17 -15.21
C ALA A 128 5.16 21.70 -15.39
N ALA A 129 4.62 22.46 -14.44
CA ALA A 129 4.57 23.91 -14.48
C ALA A 129 5.96 24.55 -14.54
N VAL A 130 6.90 24.13 -13.67
CA VAL A 130 8.26 24.69 -13.65
C VAL A 130 9.05 24.31 -14.89
N THR A 131 8.86 23.08 -15.40
CA THR A 131 9.57 22.61 -16.59
C THR A 131 9.10 23.37 -17.83
N TRP A 132 7.79 23.52 -18.01
CA TRP A 132 7.22 24.31 -19.10
C TRP A 132 7.60 25.78 -18.99
N ALA A 133 7.48 26.37 -17.79
CA ALA A 133 7.77 27.78 -17.59
C ALA A 133 9.24 28.13 -17.90
N ALA A 134 10.18 27.22 -17.66
CA ALA A 134 11.59 27.44 -17.98
C ALA A 134 11.81 27.75 -19.47
N SER A 135 11.09 27.08 -20.37
CA SER A 135 11.16 27.38 -21.82
C SER A 135 10.53 28.72 -22.18
N GLN A 136 9.51 29.15 -21.46
CA GLN A 136 8.82 30.41 -21.72
C GLN A 136 9.62 31.62 -21.27
N VAL A 137 10.31 31.51 -20.14
CA VAL A 137 11.10 32.64 -19.58
C VAL A 137 12.57 32.60 -19.94
N GLY A 138 13.05 31.50 -20.56
CA GLY A 138 14.46 31.33 -20.96
C GLY A 138 15.42 31.28 -19.77
N ARG A 139 14.98 30.85 -18.61
CA ARG A 139 15.75 30.74 -17.37
C ARG A 139 15.27 29.56 -16.53
N PRO A 140 16.11 28.98 -15.64
CA PRO A 140 15.66 28.01 -14.65
C PRO A 140 14.52 28.55 -13.80
N VAL A 141 13.51 27.72 -13.56
CA VAL A 141 12.37 28.03 -12.70
C VAL A 141 12.33 27.01 -11.57
N LYS A 142 12.30 27.50 -10.33
CA LYS A 142 12.26 26.67 -9.11
C LYS A 142 10.95 26.87 -8.37
N TRP A 143 10.41 25.76 -7.87
CA TRP A 143 9.35 25.73 -6.88
C TRP A 143 9.77 24.87 -5.68
N THR A 144 9.34 25.25 -4.49
CA THR A 144 9.56 24.51 -3.26
C THR A 144 8.29 24.56 -2.44
N ALA A 145 7.75 23.39 -2.09
CA ALA A 145 6.57 23.28 -1.27
C ALA A 145 6.81 23.78 0.16
N GLU A 146 5.82 24.44 0.72
CA GLU A 146 5.75 24.65 2.17
C GLU A 146 5.12 23.42 2.84
N ARG A 147 5.35 23.25 4.14
CA ARG A 147 4.80 22.12 4.89
C ARG A 147 3.26 22.10 4.90
N SER A 148 2.64 23.25 5.06
CA SER A 148 1.17 23.39 4.98
C SER A 148 0.62 23.04 3.61
N GLU A 149 1.33 23.41 2.55
CA GLU A 149 0.99 23.05 1.17
C GLU A 149 1.09 21.54 0.95
N SER A 150 2.14 20.88 1.48
CA SER A 150 2.26 19.42 1.42
C SER A 150 1.08 18.70 2.06
N PHE A 151 0.55 19.19 3.18
CA PHE A 151 -0.64 18.61 3.81
C PHE A 151 -1.91 18.74 2.95
N LEU A 152 -1.96 19.72 2.06
CA LEU A 152 -3.13 20.01 1.22
C LEU A 152 -3.04 19.42 -0.17
N SER A 153 -1.84 19.11 -0.68
CA SER A 153 -1.62 18.75 -2.08
C SER A 153 -0.86 17.45 -2.32
N ASP A 154 -0.06 16.95 -1.37
CA ASP A 154 0.62 15.67 -1.54
C ASP A 154 -0.39 14.52 -1.51
N THR A 155 -0.14 13.47 -2.27
CA THR A 155 -0.97 12.26 -2.21
C THR A 155 -0.93 11.65 -0.81
N HIS A 156 -2.09 11.23 -0.33
CA HIS A 156 -2.25 10.53 0.93
C HIS A 156 -2.23 9.01 0.72
N GLY A 157 -2.17 8.25 1.80
CA GLY A 157 -2.31 6.78 1.78
C GLY A 157 -3.44 6.29 2.66
N ARG A 158 -3.72 4.98 2.59
CA ARG A 158 -4.73 4.27 3.38
C ARG A 158 -6.17 4.70 3.02
N ASP A 159 -6.99 5.03 4.02
CA ASP A 159 -8.39 5.48 3.91
C ASP A 159 -9.34 4.36 3.42
N HIS A 160 -9.28 3.23 4.12
CA HIS A 160 -10.16 2.10 3.92
C HIS A 160 -11.18 1.99 5.06
N VAL A 161 -12.43 1.78 4.73
CA VAL A 161 -13.48 1.31 5.65
C VAL A 161 -13.79 -0.12 5.28
N THR A 162 -13.58 -1.03 6.21
CA THR A 162 -13.62 -2.47 5.94
C THR A 162 -14.51 -3.19 6.93
N HIS A 163 -15.40 -4.04 6.42
CA HIS A 163 -16.07 -5.10 7.16
C HIS A 163 -15.36 -6.43 6.87
N ALA A 164 -14.92 -7.11 7.92
CA ALA A 164 -14.23 -8.39 7.82
C ALA A 164 -14.88 -9.44 8.70
N GLU A 165 -14.93 -10.67 8.22
CA GLU A 165 -15.45 -11.83 8.94
C GLU A 165 -14.46 -13.00 8.79
N LEU A 166 -14.18 -13.68 9.92
CA LEU A 166 -13.30 -14.85 9.99
C LEU A 166 -14.10 -16.05 10.53
N ALA A 167 -14.27 -17.06 9.68
CA ALA A 167 -14.93 -18.30 10.01
C ALA A 167 -13.94 -19.31 10.59
N MET A 168 -14.29 -19.97 11.67
CA MET A 168 -13.46 -20.94 12.38
C MET A 168 -14.25 -22.15 12.84
N ASP A 169 -13.55 -23.27 13.04
CA ASP A 169 -14.10 -24.41 13.77
C ASP A 169 -14.09 -24.18 15.29
N LYS A 170 -14.64 -25.13 16.05
CA LYS A 170 -14.70 -25.09 17.51
C LYS A 170 -13.32 -25.02 18.20
N ASP A 171 -12.27 -25.43 17.51
CA ASP A 171 -10.90 -25.46 18.02
C ASP A 171 -10.09 -24.21 17.62
N GLY A 172 -10.70 -23.28 16.84
CA GLY A 172 -10.09 -22.04 16.38
C GLY A 172 -9.20 -22.21 15.14
N ASN A 173 -9.36 -23.29 14.38
CA ASN A 173 -8.73 -23.40 13.07
C ASN A 173 -9.51 -22.54 12.06
N PHE A 174 -8.81 -21.78 11.23
CA PHE A 174 -9.40 -20.88 10.24
C PHE A 174 -9.99 -21.69 9.08
N LEU A 175 -11.23 -21.40 8.73
CA LEU A 175 -11.95 -22.02 7.64
C LEU A 175 -12.14 -21.09 6.46
N GLY A 176 -12.38 -19.79 6.72
CA GLY A 176 -12.60 -18.82 5.67
C GLY A 176 -12.49 -17.38 6.14
N LEU A 177 -12.03 -16.51 5.25
CA LEU A 177 -11.96 -15.07 5.45
C LEU A 177 -12.78 -14.35 4.39
N ARG A 178 -13.74 -13.52 4.81
CA ARG A 178 -14.56 -12.68 3.94
C ARG A 178 -14.31 -11.21 4.26
N VAL A 179 -14.01 -10.41 3.22
CA VAL A 179 -13.63 -9.02 3.36
C VAL A 179 -14.41 -8.16 2.39
N GLN A 180 -15.00 -7.07 2.88
CA GLN A 180 -15.62 -6.03 2.07
C GLN A 180 -15.00 -4.68 2.44
N THR A 181 -14.36 -4.02 1.48
CA THR A 181 -13.66 -2.77 1.68
C THR A 181 -14.22 -1.67 0.80
N THR A 182 -14.55 -0.52 1.38
CA THR A 182 -14.77 0.73 0.65
C THR A 182 -13.49 1.56 0.75
N ALA A 183 -12.81 1.76 -0.39
CA ALA A 183 -11.55 2.48 -0.46
C ALA A 183 -11.75 3.88 -1.04
N ASN A 184 -11.16 4.89 -0.40
CA ASN A 184 -11.20 6.27 -0.88
C ASN A 184 -10.06 6.52 -1.87
N LEU A 185 -10.35 7.02 -3.07
CA LEU A 185 -9.36 7.41 -4.07
C LEU A 185 -9.12 8.91 -4.17
N GLY A 186 -9.90 9.71 -3.43
CA GLY A 186 -9.84 11.17 -3.52
C GLY A 186 -10.63 11.74 -4.70
N ALA A 187 -10.32 12.97 -5.09
CA ALA A 187 -11.10 13.70 -6.09
C ALA A 187 -10.83 13.23 -7.53
N TYR A 188 -9.69 12.63 -7.79
CA TYR A 188 -9.27 12.04 -9.07
C TYR A 188 -8.15 11.05 -8.85
N LEU A 189 -7.89 10.21 -9.84
CA LEU A 189 -6.87 9.16 -9.74
C LEU A 189 -5.45 9.74 -9.73
N SER A 190 -4.64 9.24 -8.80
CA SER A 190 -3.19 9.39 -8.84
C SER A 190 -2.57 8.25 -9.65
N THR A 191 -1.24 8.28 -9.83
CA THR A 191 -0.50 7.38 -10.75
C THR A 191 -0.73 5.90 -10.44
N PHE A 192 -0.68 5.49 -9.18
CA PHE A 192 -0.83 4.10 -8.75
C PHE A 192 -2.03 3.87 -7.81
N GLY A 193 -2.83 4.91 -7.55
CA GLY A 193 -3.96 4.86 -6.63
C GLY A 193 -4.86 3.63 -6.76
N PRO A 194 -5.31 3.25 -7.97
CA PRO A 194 -6.16 2.08 -8.16
C PRO A 194 -5.53 0.74 -7.74
N LEU A 195 -4.20 0.61 -7.81
CA LEU A 195 -3.50 -0.63 -7.45
C LEU A 195 -3.44 -0.86 -5.94
N ILE A 196 -3.49 0.22 -5.15
CA ILE A 196 -3.30 0.14 -3.69
C ILE A 196 -4.39 -0.69 -3.02
N PRO A 197 -5.72 -0.40 -3.21
CA PRO A 197 -6.77 -1.17 -2.58
C PRO A 197 -7.08 -2.50 -3.27
N SER A 198 -6.44 -2.82 -4.39
CA SER A 198 -6.71 -4.00 -5.20
C SER A 198 -5.52 -4.96 -5.23
N TYR A 199 -4.69 -4.88 -6.26
CA TYR A 199 -3.56 -5.82 -6.51
C TYR A 199 -2.46 -5.80 -5.46
N LEU A 200 -2.35 -4.75 -4.65
CA LEU A 200 -1.37 -4.64 -3.57
C LEU A 200 -1.95 -4.96 -2.19
N TYR A 201 -3.27 -5.12 -2.09
CA TYR A 201 -4.01 -5.41 -0.86
C TYR A 201 -4.55 -6.84 -0.83
N GLY A 202 -5.43 -7.20 -1.77
CA GLY A 202 -6.11 -8.50 -1.77
C GLY A 202 -5.17 -9.70 -1.84
N PRO A 203 -4.12 -9.72 -2.69
CA PRO A 203 -3.21 -10.86 -2.78
C PRO A 203 -2.48 -11.25 -1.49
N VAL A 204 -2.33 -10.34 -0.53
CA VAL A 204 -1.63 -10.59 0.74
C VAL A 204 -2.57 -10.85 1.93
N LEU A 205 -3.89 -10.92 1.71
CA LEU A 205 -4.88 -11.21 2.75
C LEU A 205 -4.80 -12.64 3.30
N ALA A 206 -4.13 -13.56 2.63
CA ALA A 206 -3.83 -14.88 3.20
C ALA A 206 -2.86 -14.79 4.40
N GLY A 207 -2.02 -13.75 4.46
CA GLY A 207 -1.04 -13.57 5.52
C GLY A 207 -0.10 -14.77 5.65
N GLN A 208 0.25 -15.15 6.87
CA GLN A 208 1.06 -16.33 7.18
C GLN A 208 0.20 -17.57 7.50
N TYR A 209 -1.09 -17.53 7.20
CA TYR A 209 -2.06 -18.51 7.69
C TYR A 209 -2.52 -19.49 6.62
N THR A 210 -2.91 -20.68 7.08
CA THR A 210 -3.44 -21.76 6.23
C THR A 210 -4.93 -21.61 5.93
N THR A 211 -5.52 -20.41 6.02
CA THR A 211 -6.94 -20.17 5.73
C THR A 211 -7.29 -20.73 4.35
N PRO A 212 -8.16 -21.75 4.25
CA PRO A 212 -8.35 -22.45 2.98
C PRO A 212 -9.20 -21.68 1.97
N ALA A 213 -10.06 -20.78 2.42
CA ALA A 213 -10.92 -19.99 1.55
C ALA A 213 -10.85 -18.50 1.91
N VAL A 214 -10.64 -17.66 0.91
CA VAL A 214 -10.62 -16.20 1.06
C VAL A 214 -11.43 -15.58 -0.07
N HIS A 215 -12.29 -14.62 0.28
CA HIS A 215 -12.95 -13.76 -0.68
C HIS A 215 -12.88 -12.31 -0.22
N CYS A 216 -12.38 -11.44 -1.09
CA CYS A 216 -12.28 -10.01 -0.84
C CYS A 216 -12.95 -9.23 -1.98
N GLN A 217 -13.83 -8.30 -1.59
CA GLN A 217 -14.48 -7.36 -2.48
C GLN A 217 -14.09 -5.93 -2.11
N VAL A 218 -13.75 -5.12 -3.11
CA VAL A 218 -13.37 -3.72 -2.94
C VAL A 218 -14.25 -2.84 -3.82
N THR A 219 -14.88 -1.84 -3.21
CA THR A 219 -15.53 -0.72 -3.90
C THR A 219 -14.67 0.52 -3.72
N ALA A 220 -14.09 1.00 -4.81
CA ALA A 220 -13.25 2.20 -4.81
C ALA A 220 -14.07 3.44 -5.18
N ALA A 221 -14.01 4.48 -4.35
CA ALA A 221 -14.87 5.64 -4.47
C ALA A 221 -14.11 6.96 -4.64
N PHE A 222 -14.65 7.86 -5.45
CA PHE A 222 -14.24 9.25 -5.52
C PHE A 222 -14.85 10.07 -4.38
N THR A 223 -14.08 11.03 -3.85
CA THR A 223 -14.52 11.98 -2.81
C THR A 223 -13.90 13.35 -3.06
N ASN A 224 -14.37 14.40 -2.36
CA ASN A 224 -13.76 15.72 -2.44
C ASN A 224 -12.51 15.86 -1.55
N THR A 225 -11.61 14.89 -1.62
CA THR A 225 -10.36 14.89 -0.86
C THR A 225 -9.15 14.81 -1.76
N VAL A 226 -7.96 15.03 -1.23
CA VAL A 226 -6.69 14.80 -1.93
C VAL A 226 -6.65 13.36 -2.44
N PRO A 227 -6.08 13.08 -3.63
CA PRO A 227 -5.91 11.72 -4.13
C PRO A 227 -5.20 10.80 -3.14
N VAL A 228 -5.62 9.54 -3.11
CA VAL A 228 -4.95 8.47 -2.37
C VAL A 228 -4.04 7.70 -3.33
N ASP A 229 -2.81 7.44 -2.91
CA ASP A 229 -1.82 6.66 -3.64
C ASP A 229 -0.94 5.87 -2.65
N ALA A 230 0.22 5.46 -3.09
CA ALA A 230 1.14 4.68 -2.29
C ALA A 230 1.61 5.45 -1.03
N GLU A 231 1.52 4.78 0.09
CA GLU A 231 2.18 5.16 1.33
C GLU A 231 2.84 3.92 1.91
N ARG A 232 4.08 4.00 2.32
CA ARG A 232 4.98 3.01 2.90
C ARG A 232 4.34 1.64 3.13
N GLY A 233 4.58 0.70 2.17
CA GLY A 233 3.96 -0.63 2.13
C GLY A 233 2.79 -0.77 1.13
N ALA A 234 2.04 0.31 0.83
CA ALA A 234 1.07 0.38 -0.29
C ALA A 234 0.15 -0.86 -0.39
N GLY A 235 -0.92 -0.91 0.36
CA GLY A 235 -1.89 -2.03 0.39
C GLY A 235 -1.53 -3.17 1.34
N ARG A 236 -0.23 -3.51 1.49
CA ARG A 236 0.21 -4.58 2.39
C ARG A 236 -0.03 -4.25 3.87
N PRO A 237 0.27 -3.02 4.36
CA PRO A 237 -0.08 -2.66 5.74
C PRO A 237 -1.58 -2.65 6.00
N GLU A 238 -2.40 -2.27 5.02
CA GLU A 238 -3.86 -2.31 5.13
C GLU A 238 -4.35 -3.74 5.30
N ALA A 239 -3.82 -4.69 4.53
CA ALA A 239 -4.14 -6.11 4.65
C ALA A 239 -3.66 -6.67 6.00
N THR A 240 -2.44 -6.37 6.41
CA THR A 240 -1.88 -6.80 7.70
C THR A 240 -2.69 -6.25 8.87
N TYR A 241 -3.04 -4.96 8.83
CA TYR A 241 -3.85 -4.35 9.87
C TYR A 241 -5.19 -5.05 10.05
N LEU A 242 -5.91 -5.29 8.95
CA LEU A 242 -7.17 -6.01 8.96
C LEU A 242 -7.00 -7.41 9.54
N LEU A 243 -6.09 -8.19 8.95
CA LEU A 243 -5.90 -9.61 9.26
C LEU A 243 -5.49 -9.82 10.71
N GLU A 244 -4.48 -9.09 11.18
CA GLU A 244 -3.97 -9.24 12.53
C GLU A 244 -4.95 -8.74 13.61
N ARG A 245 -5.78 -7.73 13.27
CA ARG A 245 -6.84 -7.24 14.17
C ARG A 245 -7.99 -8.24 14.31
N ILE A 246 -8.42 -8.89 13.22
CA ILE A 246 -9.50 -9.88 13.30
C ILE A 246 -9.02 -11.16 13.99
N VAL A 247 -7.76 -11.56 13.77
CA VAL A 247 -7.14 -12.69 14.48
C VAL A 247 -7.05 -12.42 15.99
N ASP A 248 -6.65 -11.22 16.40
CA ASP A 248 -6.65 -10.82 17.81
C ASP A 248 -8.05 -10.79 18.42
N GLN A 249 -9.05 -10.35 17.66
CA GLN A 249 -10.43 -10.35 18.11
C GLN A 249 -10.95 -11.79 18.28
N ALA A 250 -10.67 -12.65 17.31
CA ALA A 250 -11.02 -14.07 17.36
C ALA A 250 -10.39 -14.78 18.58
N ALA A 251 -9.11 -14.51 18.86
CA ALA A 251 -8.44 -15.05 20.06
C ALA A 251 -9.18 -14.67 21.34
N ARG A 252 -9.59 -13.41 21.49
CA ARG A 252 -10.34 -12.95 22.68
C ARG A 252 -11.71 -13.61 22.80
N GLU A 253 -12.44 -13.76 21.69
CA GLU A 253 -13.77 -14.37 21.67
C GLU A 253 -13.73 -15.85 22.02
N LEU A 254 -12.68 -16.56 21.60
CA LEU A 254 -12.46 -17.98 21.88
C LEU A 254 -11.73 -18.23 23.21
N GLY A 255 -11.25 -17.18 23.89
CA GLY A 255 -10.46 -17.30 25.12
C GLY A 255 -9.06 -17.89 24.92
N LEU A 256 -8.53 -17.79 23.68
CA LEU A 256 -7.19 -18.25 23.31
C LEU A 256 -6.14 -17.16 23.50
N GLY A 257 -4.87 -17.56 23.70
CA GLY A 257 -3.75 -16.65 23.62
C GLY A 257 -3.57 -16.08 22.21
N ALA A 258 -3.10 -14.82 22.12
CA ALA A 258 -2.84 -14.19 20.83
C ALA A 258 -1.77 -14.94 20.02
N ASP A 259 -0.78 -15.53 20.69
CA ASP A 259 0.23 -16.39 20.10
C ASP A 259 -0.32 -17.80 19.77
N GLU A 260 -1.20 -18.32 20.62
CA GLU A 260 -1.79 -19.65 20.46
C GLU A 260 -2.63 -19.77 19.19
N ILE A 261 -3.56 -18.83 18.95
CA ILE A 261 -4.40 -18.84 17.74
C ILE A 261 -3.57 -18.69 16.47
N ARG A 262 -2.50 -17.86 16.50
CA ARG A 262 -1.58 -17.72 15.39
C ARG A 262 -0.83 -19.01 15.11
N ARG A 263 -0.18 -19.57 16.13
CA ARG A 263 0.59 -20.81 16.05
C ARG A 263 -0.23 -21.96 15.44
N LYS A 264 -1.47 -22.08 15.85
CA LYS A 264 -2.42 -23.09 15.36
C LYS A 264 -2.66 -22.99 13.86
N ASN A 265 -2.63 -21.78 13.30
CA ASN A 265 -3.01 -21.49 11.93
C ASN A 265 -1.85 -21.12 11.01
N LEU A 266 -0.59 -21.07 11.51
CA LEU A 266 0.56 -20.76 10.67
C LEU A 266 0.79 -21.82 9.60
N ILE A 267 1.23 -21.39 8.42
CA ILE A 267 1.72 -22.28 7.37
C ILE A 267 2.96 -23.02 7.90
N PRO A 268 2.96 -24.36 7.94
CA PRO A 268 4.08 -25.14 8.45
C PRO A 268 5.29 -25.06 7.52
N ALA A 269 6.51 -25.19 8.10
CA ALA A 269 7.76 -25.00 7.37
C ALA A 269 8.02 -26.03 6.26
N ASP A 270 7.37 -27.19 6.31
CA ASP A 270 7.46 -28.26 5.32
C ASP A 270 6.40 -28.16 4.21
N ALA A 271 5.50 -27.14 4.27
CA ALA A 271 4.47 -26.93 3.26
C ALA A 271 4.92 -26.10 2.05
N PHE A 272 6.13 -25.53 2.09
CA PHE A 272 6.62 -24.68 1.00
C PHE A 272 7.19 -25.49 -0.19
N PRO A 273 7.01 -24.99 -1.43
CA PRO A 273 6.31 -23.76 -1.82
C PRO A 273 4.81 -23.85 -1.57
N TYR A 274 4.23 -22.85 -0.88
CA TYR A 274 2.84 -22.84 -0.47
C TYR A 274 1.98 -21.97 -1.38
N GLN A 275 0.96 -22.57 -2.03
CA GLN A 275 -0.02 -21.83 -2.81
C GLN A 275 -1.10 -21.26 -1.90
N THR A 276 -1.21 -19.94 -1.84
CA THR A 276 -2.29 -19.29 -1.10
C THR A 276 -3.65 -19.45 -1.82
N PRO A 277 -4.78 -19.29 -1.12
CA PRO A 277 -6.11 -19.37 -1.73
C PRO A 277 -6.46 -18.15 -2.61
N VAL A 278 -5.56 -17.16 -2.68
CA VAL A 278 -5.72 -16.00 -3.56
C VAL A 278 -4.81 -16.15 -4.80
N VAL A 279 -3.70 -15.44 -4.93
CA VAL A 279 -2.92 -15.50 -6.16
C VAL A 279 -1.43 -15.78 -5.91
N LEU A 280 -0.92 -15.48 -4.71
CA LEU A 280 0.51 -15.61 -4.44
C LEU A 280 0.88 -17.05 -4.08
N GLN A 281 2.04 -17.49 -4.58
CA GLN A 281 2.73 -18.67 -4.09
C GLN A 281 3.94 -18.21 -3.27
N TYR A 282 4.01 -18.67 -2.02
CA TYR A 282 5.15 -18.38 -1.14
C TYR A 282 6.23 -19.42 -1.35
N ASP A 283 7.46 -18.96 -1.50
CA ASP A 283 8.61 -19.82 -1.86
C ASP A 283 9.18 -20.58 -0.67
N SER A 284 9.28 -19.92 0.48
CA SER A 284 9.92 -20.46 1.69
C SER A 284 9.45 -19.77 2.95
N GLY A 285 9.60 -20.40 4.10
CA GLY A 285 9.31 -19.80 5.39
C GLY A 285 9.43 -20.77 6.56
N ASN A 286 9.62 -20.20 7.76
CA ASN A 286 9.48 -20.89 9.04
C ASN A 286 8.84 -19.90 10.02
N TYR A 287 7.53 -19.72 9.87
CA TYR A 287 6.80 -18.69 10.61
C TYR A 287 6.69 -18.99 12.10
N ALA A 288 6.62 -20.27 12.47
CA ALA A 288 6.61 -20.68 13.87
C ALA A 288 7.92 -20.29 14.57
N ALA A 289 9.07 -20.53 13.96
CA ALA A 289 10.36 -20.13 14.53
C ALA A 289 10.51 -18.61 14.66
N ALA A 290 9.99 -17.84 13.69
CA ALA A 290 9.98 -16.39 13.75
C ALA A 290 9.09 -15.88 14.91
N LEU A 291 7.91 -16.48 15.10
CA LEU A 291 7.03 -16.17 16.23
C LEU A 291 7.71 -16.50 17.56
N ASP A 292 8.31 -17.70 17.70
CA ASP A 292 9.00 -18.11 18.92
C ASP A 292 10.12 -17.14 19.30
N THR A 293 10.96 -16.78 18.34
CA THR A 293 12.03 -15.80 18.54
C THR A 293 11.47 -14.44 18.99
N GLY A 294 10.39 -13.98 18.38
CA GLY A 294 9.74 -12.71 18.74
C GLY A 294 9.17 -12.73 20.17
N LEU A 295 8.53 -13.83 20.56
CA LEU A 295 7.99 -14.03 21.90
C LEU A 295 9.10 -14.06 22.96
N GLU A 296 10.20 -14.75 22.68
CA GLU A 296 11.37 -14.83 23.57
C GLU A 296 12.02 -13.44 23.72
N LEU A 297 12.37 -12.78 22.62
CA LEU A 297 13.03 -11.46 22.64
C LEU A 297 12.21 -10.37 23.33
N SER A 298 10.89 -10.46 23.27
CA SER A 298 9.97 -9.51 23.92
C SER A 298 9.67 -9.88 25.38
N ASP A 299 10.15 -11.01 25.86
CA ASP A 299 9.73 -11.60 27.16
C ASP A 299 8.19 -11.59 27.28
N PHE A 300 7.53 -12.14 26.26
CA PHE A 300 6.07 -12.13 26.17
C PHE A 300 5.43 -12.78 27.39
N ALA A 301 5.98 -13.89 27.86
CA ALA A 301 5.50 -14.61 29.03
C ALA A 301 5.56 -13.78 30.35
N GLY A 302 6.52 -12.84 30.45
CA GLY A 302 6.68 -11.95 31.60
C GLY A 302 5.77 -10.71 31.58
N ILE A 303 4.88 -10.56 30.60
CA ILE A 303 4.09 -9.32 30.44
C ILE A 303 3.20 -9.01 31.64
N GLU A 304 2.56 -9.99 32.24
CA GLU A 304 1.66 -9.77 33.40
C GLU A 304 2.40 -9.27 34.62
N ALA A 305 3.59 -9.79 34.90
CA ALA A 305 4.45 -9.28 35.96
C ALA A 305 4.87 -7.82 35.69
N ARG A 306 5.25 -7.50 34.45
CA ARG A 306 5.60 -6.12 34.02
C ARG A 306 4.42 -5.16 34.09
N ARG A 307 3.20 -5.63 33.77
CA ARG A 307 1.95 -4.86 33.93
C ARG A 307 1.70 -4.52 35.39
N ALA A 308 1.79 -5.53 36.27
CA ALA A 308 1.61 -5.35 37.70
C ALA A 308 2.62 -4.36 38.30
N GLU A 309 3.88 -4.43 37.88
CA GLU A 309 4.91 -3.49 38.31
C GLU A 309 4.67 -2.08 37.83
N SER A 310 4.33 -1.92 36.53
CA SER A 310 4.02 -0.60 35.96
C SER A 310 2.82 0.07 36.64
N LYS A 311 1.81 -0.72 37.01
CA LYS A 311 0.61 -0.23 37.72
C LYS A 311 0.94 0.40 39.06
N LYS A 312 1.96 -0.11 39.79
CA LYS A 312 2.40 0.49 41.06
C LYS A 312 2.90 1.93 40.93
N SER A 313 3.42 2.27 39.74
CA SER A 313 3.88 3.64 39.42
C SER A 313 2.83 4.45 38.64
N GLY A 314 1.56 4.02 38.60
CA GLY A 314 0.47 4.70 37.88
C GLY A 314 0.56 4.61 36.35
N LYS A 315 1.38 3.70 35.81
CA LYS A 315 1.56 3.51 34.38
C LYS A 315 0.80 2.29 33.88
N LEU A 316 0.30 2.38 32.66
CA LEU A 316 -0.26 1.25 31.91
C LEU A 316 0.80 0.68 30.98
N ARG A 317 0.83 -0.65 30.85
CA ARG A 317 1.71 -1.36 29.91
C ARG A 317 0.90 -2.30 29.03
N GLY A 318 1.14 -2.23 27.73
CA GLY A 318 0.56 -3.11 26.74
C GLY A 318 1.63 -3.87 25.96
N ILE A 319 1.23 -4.99 25.37
CA ILE A 319 1.96 -5.71 24.36
C ILE A 319 0.97 -6.12 23.27
N GLY A 320 1.40 -6.15 22.04
CA GLY A 320 0.64 -6.63 20.89
C GLY A 320 1.51 -7.53 20.02
N LEU A 321 0.87 -8.45 19.32
CA LEU A 321 1.48 -9.31 18.31
C LEU A 321 0.95 -8.92 16.94
N SER A 322 1.84 -8.90 15.97
CA SER A 322 1.50 -8.86 14.55
C SER A 322 2.50 -9.73 13.80
N THR A 323 1.99 -10.74 13.13
CA THR A 323 2.78 -11.57 12.23
C THR A 323 2.38 -11.21 10.81
N TYR A 324 3.35 -10.89 9.95
CA TYR A 324 3.02 -10.42 8.61
C TYR A 324 4.00 -10.96 7.57
N ILE A 325 3.53 -10.96 6.34
CA ILE A 325 4.35 -11.20 5.16
C ILE A 325 4.39 -9.93 4.33
N GLU A 326 5.55 -9.62 3.78
CA GLU A 326 5.75 -8.48 2.89
C GLU A 326 6.08 -8.97 1.48
N ALA A 327 5.31 -8.52 0.50
CA ALA A 327 5.62 -8.76 -0.90
C ALA A 327 6.61 -7.70 -1.38
N CYS A 328 7.89 -8.00 -1.32
CA CYS A 328 8.97 -7.13 -1.79
C CYS A 328 9.16 -7.28 -3.31
N GLY A 329 9.09 -6.15 -4.03
CA GLY A 329 9.19 -6.14 -5.48
C GLY A 329 7.89 -6.52 -6.21
N LEU A 330 7.90 -6.35 -7.53
CA LEU A 330 6.79 -6.69 -8.45
C LEU A 330 7.31 -7.57 -9.58
N ALA A 331 8.14 -8.53 -9.26
CA ALA A 331 8.71 -9.48 -10.20
C ALA A 331 7.90 -10.80 -10.19
N PRO A 332 7.98 -11.58 -11.25
CA PRO A 332 8.65 -11.24 -12.52
C PRO A 332 7.85 -10.26 -13.39
N SER A 333 8.52 -9.61 -14.34
CA SER A 333 7.95 -8.58 -15.21
C SER A 333 6.72 -9.03 -16.01
N ASN A 334 6.59 -10.31 -16.35
CA ASN A 334 5.42 -10.85 -17.04
C ASN A 334 4.16 -10.82 -16.15
N VAL A 335 4.29 -11.04 -14.84
CA VAL A 335 3.17 -10.93 -13.89
C VAL A 335 2.75 -9.46 -13.76
N ALA A 336 3.71 -8.55 -13.58
CA ALA A 336 3.45 -7.12 -13.56
C ALA A 336 2.85 -6.63 -14.88
N GLY A 337 3.31 -7.16 -16.03
CA GLY A 337 2.76 -6.88 -17.35
C GLY A 337 1.31 -7.33 -17.52
N ALA A 338 0.91 -8.43 -16.91
CA ALA A 338 -0.47 -8.92 -16.95
C ALA A 338 -1.47 -7.97 -16.27
N ILE A 339 -1.02 -7.19 -15.29
CA ILE A 339 -1.83 -6.14 -14.63
C ILE A 339 -1.65 -4.76 -15.27
N GLY A 340 -1.09 -4.70 -16.50
CA GLY A 340 -0.99 -3.46 -17.29
C GLY A 340 0.31 -2.69 -17.16
N ALA A 341 1.25 -3.09 -16.32
CA ALA A 341 2.55 -2.45 -16.20
C ALA A 341 3.45 -2.83 -17.39
N ARG A 342 3.68 -1.91 -18.31
CA ARG A 342 4.42 -2.17 -19.56
C ARG A 342 5.84 -1.60 -19.57
N ALA A 343 6.27 -0.93 -18.50
CA ALA A 343 7.59 -0.31 -18.40
C ALA A 343 8.03 -0.19 -16.93
N GLY A 344 9.35 -0.29 -16.69
CA GLY A 344 9.98 0.19 -15.46
C GLY A 344 9.88 -0.68 -14.22
N LEU A 345 9.53 -1.97 -14.33
CA LEU A 345 9.40 -2.87 -13.18
C LEU A 345 10.49 -3.94 -13.09
N TYR A 346 11.58 -3.77 -13.81
CA TYR A 346 12.78 -4.61 -13.69
C TYR A 346 13.95 -3.74 -13.23
N GLU A 347 14.89 -4.34 -12.54
CA GLU A 347 16.14 -3.71 -12.17
C GLU A 347 17.22 -4.06 -13.18
N ALA A 348 18.07 -3.09 -13.49
CA ALA A 348 19.21 -3.27 -14.35
C ALA A 348 20.39 -2.45 -13.81
N ALA A 349 21.59 -3.03 -13.90
CA ALA A 349 22.84 -2.34 -13.58
C ALA A 349 23.85 -2.55 -14.70
N GLY A 350 24.61 -1.50 -15.03
CA GLY A 350 25.74 -1.56 -15.94
C GLY A 350 27.05 -1.34 -15.21
N VAL A 351 28.02 -2.19 -15.43
CA VAL A 351 29.38 -2.02 -14.90
C VAL A 351 30.36 -1.83 -16.06
N ARG A 352 31.09 -0.73 -16.05
CA ARG A 352 32.12 -0.43 -17.03
C ARG A 352 33.47 -0.30 -16.35
N MET A 353 34.37 -1.19 -16.71
CA MET A 353 35.80 -1.08 -16.35
C MET A 353 36.55 -0.31 -17.43
N HIS A 354 37.28 0.72 -17.02
CA HIS A 354 38.10 1.52 -17.91
C HIS A 354 39.53 0.96 -17.97
N PRO A 355 40.27 1.19 -19.06
CA PRO A 355 41.66 0.72 -19.19
C PRO A 355 42.60 1.22 -18.10
N THR A 356 42.25 2.32 -17.43
CA THR A 356 42.97 2.90 -16.30
C THR A 356 42.71 2.20 -14.97
N GLY A 357 41.84 1.15 -14.95
CA GLY A 357 41.45 0.46 -13.72
C GLY A 357 40.31 1.09 -12.94
N SER A 358 39.80 2.25 -13.35
CA SER A 358 38.58 2.83 -12.74
C SER A 358 37.32 2.07 -13.18
N VAL A 359 36.35 1.98 -12.29
CA VAL A 359 35.08 1.31 -12.54
C VAL A 359 33.93 2.30 -12.38
N THR A 360 33.02 2.33 -13.34
CA THR A 360 31.76 3.05 -13.26
C THR A 360 30.63 2.02 -13.12
N VAL A 361 29.76 2.23 -12.15
CA VAL A 361 28.57 1.41 -11.90
C VAL A 361 27.33 2.25 -12.14
#